data_8c6b8a767e51fca6bbe907410d2d2936
#
_entry.id   8c6b8a767e51fca6bbe907410d2d2936
#
_cell.length_a   1.000
_cell.length_b   1.000
_cell.length_c   1.000
_cell.angle_alpha   90.00
_cell.angle_beta   90.00
_cell.angle_gamma   90.00
#
_symmetry.space_group_name_H-M   'P 1'
#
loop_
_entity.id
_entity.type
_entity.pdbx_description
1 polymer ?
#
loop_
_entity_poly.entity_id
_entity_poly.type
_entity_poly.pdbx_seq_one_letter_code
_entity_poly.pdbx_strand_id
1 'polypeptide(L)'
;MGTITILPETTKNPITLMGQRAGVCWGGNVEDPEKNYKRGMDCIISGHGRVMEYVNVEMIIAGYSARVEREWYTHIGGSPTRLQSSTRYINYAGRGFDYIIPPSIQNNKEALEKYQALMAHINEECRALQEDYGIPKEDVANGLPLGMTASIVDKRNLRSLTEMSHQRMCNRAYWESVSYTHLRAH
;
A
#
# COMPACT_ATOMS: atom_id res chain seq x y z
N MET A 1 5.18 -13.16 3.25
CA MET A 1 3.90 -12.43 3.33
C MET A 1 4.24 -10.96 3.51
N GLY A 2 3.56 -10.08 2.79
CA GLY A 2 3.82 -8.63 2.88
C GLY A 2 3.52 -8.07 4.27
N THR A 3 4.11 -6.94 4.58
CA THR A 3 3.98 -6.23 5.87
C THR A 3 3.52 -4.80 5.66
N ILE A 4 2.81 -4.26 6.67
CA ILE A 4 2.44 -2.86 6.76
C ILE A 4 2.89 -2.33 8.09
N THR A 5 3.73 -1.32 8.06
CA THR A 5 4.22 -0.63 9.25
C THR A 5 3.63 0.77 9.27
N ILE A 6 2.82 1.07 10.28
CA ILE A 6 2.32 2.43 10.52
C ILE A 6 3.43 3.26 11.14
N LEU A 7 3.71 4.41 10.52
CA LEU A 7 4.78 5.29 10.96
C LEU A 7 4.32 6.20 12.12
N PRO A 8 5.25 6.66 12.98
CA PRO A 8 4.94 7.49 14.14
C PRO A 8 4.39 8.87 13.78
N GLU A 9 4.57 9.32 12.54
CA GLU A 9 4.03 10.56 11.96
C GLU A 9 2.52 10.48 11.66
N THR A 10 1.94 9.29 11.75
CA THR A 10 0.48 9.10 11.68
C THR A 10 -0.20 9.93 12.76
N THR A 11 -1.30 10.58 12.40
CA THR A 11 -2.07 11.44 13.30
C THR A 11 -2.43 10.71 14.59
N LYS A 12 -2.00 11.25 15.71
CA LYS A 12 -2.34 10.80 17.06
C LYS A 12 -3.71 11.34 17.45
N ASN A 13 -4.49 10.55 18.21
CA ASN A 13 -5.83 10.92 18.67
C ASN A 13 -6.76 11.41 17.54
N PRO A 14 -6.95 10.64 16.46
CA PRO A 14 -7.63 11.07 15.25
C PRO A 14 -9.06 11.53 15.50
N ILE A 15 -9.80 10.86 16.41
CA ILE A 15 -11.19 11.19 16.73
C ILE A 15 -11.27 12.56 17.41
N THR A 16 -10.39 12.83 18.37
CA THR A 16 -10.32 14.12 19.04
C THR A 16 -9.97 15.24 18.06
N LEU A 17 -9.02 14.99 17.15
CA LEU A 17 -8.66 15.95 16.11
C LEU A 17 -9.85 16.27 15.20
N MET A 18 -10.57 15.26 14.72
CA MET A 18 -11.75 15.44 13.88
C MET A 18 -12.80 16.31 14.57
N GLY A 19 -13.10 16.03 15.84
CA GLY A 19 -14.07 16.80 16.60
C GLY A 19 -13.60 18.22 16.93
N GLN A 20 -12.31 18.43 17.14
CA GLN A 20 -11.73 19.77 17.29
C GLN A 20 -11.97 20.60 16.01
N ARG A 21 -11.69 20.03 14.84
CA ARG A 21 -11.89 20.72 13.55
C ARG A 21 -13.37 21.01 13.28
N ALA A 22 -14.25 20.05 13.56
CA ALA A 22 -15.70 20.25 13.44
C ALA A 22 -16.19 21.35 14.40
N GLY A 23 -15.64 21.42 15.59
CA GLY A 23 -16.01 22.43 16.60
C GLY A 23 -15.84 23.86 16.15
N VAL A 24 -14.83 24.13 15.32
CA VAL A 24 -14.60 25.46 14.73
C VAL A 24 -15.79 25.89 13.87
N CYS A 25 -16.36 24.98 13.07
CA CYS A 25 -17.50 25.29 12.19
C CYS A 25 -18.77 25.66 12.99
N TRP A 26 -18.88 25.19 14.23
CA TRP A 26 -20.06 25.42 15.08
C TRP A 26 -19.83 26.51 16.16
N GLY A 27 -18.69 27.15 16.13
CA GLY A 27 -18.33 28.15 17.17
C GLY A 27 -18.22 27.55 18.58
N GLY A 28 -17.97 26.24 18.66
CA GLY A 28 -17.89 25.52 19.93
C GLY A 28 -16.53 25.64 20.59
N ASN A 29 -16.45 25.35 21.90
CA ASN A 29 -15.18 25.25 22.60
C ASN A 29 -14.38 24.08 22.06
N VAL A 30 -13.20 24.34 21.54
CA VAL A 30 -12.28 23.36 20.92
C VAL A 30 -11.08 23.00 21.79
N GLU A 31 -11.00 23.60 23.01
CA GLU A 31 -9.91 23.32 23.95
C GLU A 31 -10.15 22.10 24.83
N ASP A 32 -11.42 21.60 24.90
CA ASP A 32 -11.82 20.48 25.72
C ASP A 32 -11.68 19.17 24.94
N PRO A 33 -10.70 18.29 25.28
CA PRO A 33 -10.47 17.06 24.55
C PRO A 33 -11.62 16.06 24.61
N GLU A 34 -12.36 16.01 25.72
CA GLU A 34 -13.49 15.06 25.87
C GLU A 34 -14.67 15.47 24.99
N LYS A 35 -14.98 16.77 24.96
CA LYS A 35 -16.01 17.29 24.06
C LYS A 35 -15.61 17.11 22.61
N ASN A 36 -14.34 17.33 22.29
CA ASN A 36 -13.83 17.08 20.93
C ASN A 36 -13.93 15.60 20.57
N TYR A 37 -13.60 14.67 21.46
CA TYR A 37 -13.76 13.25 21.20
C TYR A 37 -15.21 12.87 20.89
N LYS A 38 -16.17 13.31 21.73
CA LYS A 38 -17.60 13.06 21.51
C LYS A 38 -18.07 13.62 20.16
N ARG A 39 -17.71 14.87 19.86
CA ARG A 39 -18.04 15.53 18.59
C ARG A 39 -17.42 14.80 17.38
N GLY A 40 -16.20 14.30 17.52
CA GLY A 40 -15.55 13.49 16.48
C GLY A 40 -16.27 12.17 16.22
N MET A 41 -16.72 11.51 17.27
CA MET A 41 -17.57 10.30 17.16
C MET A 41 -18.89 10.60 16.47
N ASP A 42 -19.56 11.69 16.84
CA ASP A 42 -20.82 12.12 16.21
C ASP A 42 -20.64 12.38 14.72
N CYS A 43 -19.51 12.99 14.33
CA CYS A 43 -19.18 13.20 12.92
C CYS A 43 -19.00 11.88 12.14
N ILE A 44 -18.39 10.88 12.77
CA ILE A 44 -18.24 9.54 12.14
C ILE A 44 -19.61 8.88 11.97
N ILE A 45 -20.41 8.85 13.04
CA ILE A 45 -21.72 8.18 13.05
C ILE A 45 -22.69 8.84 12.05
N SER A 46 -22.64 10.17 11.94
CA SER A 46 -23.48 10.93 11.02
C SER A 46 -22.95 11.01 9.58
N GLY A 47 -21.80 10.37 9.29
CA GLY A 47 -21.24 10.34 7.94
C GLY A 47 -20.58 11.63 7.48
N HIS A 48 -20.17 12.52 8.41
CA HIS A 48 -19.46 13.77 8.08
C HIS A 48 -18.02 13.51 7.63
N GLY A 49 -17.85 12.89 6.47
CA GLY A 49 -16.56 12.43 5.96
C GLY A 49 -15.50 13.51 5.78
N ARG A 50 -15.88 14.80 5.65
CA ARG A 50 -14.92 15.90 5.46
C ARG A 50 -13.91 16.01 6.61
N VAL A 51 -14.32 15.72 7.84
CA VAL A 51 -13.43 15.81 9.01
C VAL A 51 -12.34 14.74 9.01
N MET A 52 -12.57 13.62 8.31
CA MET A 52 -11.60 12.54 8.14
C MET A 52 -10.42 12.94 7.25
N GLU A 53 -10.54 14.01 6.45
CA GLU A 53 -9.47 14.51 5.59
C GLU A 53 -8.35 15.20 6.39
N TYR A 54 -8.60 15.61 7.66
CA TYR A 54 -7.59 16.15 8.56
C TYR A 54 -6.70 15.08 9.20
N VAL A 55 -7.13 13.83 9.18
CA VAL A 55 -6.39 12.69 9.74
C VAL A 55 -5.51 12.09 8.66
N ASN A 56 -4.20 12.09 8.88
CA ASN A 56 -3.23 11.47 7.98
C ASN A 56 -2.73 10.17 8.56
N VAL A 57 -2.63 9.17 7.70
CA VAL A 57 -2.01 7.87 7.99
C VAL A 57 -0.78 7.74 7.11
N GLU A 58 0.38 7.58 7.74
CA GLU A 58 1.65 7.31 7.07
C GLU A 58 2.09 5.88 7.33
N MET A 59 2.55 5.18 6.27
CA MET A 59 2.88 3.77 6.38
C MET A 59 3.93 3.34 5.38
N ILE A 60 4.67 2.29 5.75
CA ILE A 60 5.49 1.52 4.82
C ILE A 60 4.74 0.22 4.50
N ILE A 61 4.59 -0.03 3.22
CA ILE A 61 4.00 -1.24 2.66
C ILE A 61 5.13 -1.99 1.98
N ALA A 62 5.46 -3.20 2.39
CA ALA A 62 6.60 -3.94 1.87
C ALA A 62 6.27 -5.42 1.63
N GLY A 63 6.93 -6.03 0.64
CA GLY A 63 6.80 -7.46 0.35
C GLY A 63 5.47 -7.85 -0.32
N TYR A 64 4.77 -6.89 -0.91
CA TYR A 64 3.65 -7.12 -1.82
C TYR A 64 4.12 -7.06 -3.26
N SER A 65 3.36 -7.69 -4.18
CA SER A 65 3.70 -7.68 -5.59
C SER A 65 3.59 -6.29 -6.23
N ALA A 66 4.41 -6.01 -7.22
CA ALA A 66 4.29 -4.82 -8.05
C ALA A 66 2.89 -4.70 -8.70
N ARG A 67 2.20 -5.83 -8.91
CA ARG A 67 0.80 -5.86 -9.34
C ARG A 67 -0.12 -5.16 -8.34
N VAL A 68 -0.04 -5.51 -7.05
CA VAL A 68 -0.85 -4.90 -5.99
C VAL A 68 -0.48 -3.44 -5.79
N GLU A 69 0.80 -3.12 -5.87
CA GLU A 69 1.26 -1.73 -5.79
C GLU A 69 0.68 -0.87 -6.91
N ARG A 70 0.64 -1.39 -8.15
CA ARG A 70 -0.02 -0.72 -9.27
C ARG A 70 -1.51 -0.46 -9.00
N GLU A 71 -2.22 -1.43 -8.42
CA GLU A 71 -3.62 -1.25 -8.00
C GLU A 71 -3.76 -0.19 -6.90
N TRP A 72 -2.82 -0.16 -5.95
CA TRP A 72 -2.75 0.86 -4.91
C TRP A 72 -2.62 2.27 -5.48
N TYR A 73 -1.82 2.43 -6.52
CA TYR A 73 -1.61 3.71 -7.20
C TYR A 73 -2.85 4.24 -7.92
N THR A 74 -3.85 3.42 -8.23
CA THR A 74 -5.11 3.89 -8.84
C THR A 74 -5.98 4.68 -7.87
N HIS A 75 -5.75 4.56 -6.55
CA HIS A 75 -6.51 5.29 -5.53
C HIS A 75 -5.88 6.66 -5.29
N ILE A 76 -6.35 7.66 -6.05
CA ILE A 76 -5.83 9.03 -6.06
C ILE A 76 -6.64 10.02 -5.21
N GLY A 77 -7.79 9.60 -4.66
CA GLY A 77 -8.63 10.43 -3.80
C GLY A 77 -7.84 11.03 -2.62
N GLY A 78 -8.05 12.32 -2.36
CA GLY A 78 -7.37 13.03 -1.29
C GLY A 78 -5.88 13.32 -1.54
N SER A 79 -5.41 13.20 -2.79
CA SER A 79 -4.02 13.50 -3.19
C SER A 79 -2.96 12.83 -2.32
N PRO A 80 -2.92 11.49 -2.26
CA PRO A 80 -1.93 10.78 -1.44
C PRO A 80 -0.51 11.05 -1.92
N THR A 81 0.43 11.17 -0.97
CA THR A 81 1.87 11.26 -1.25
C THR A 81 2.48 9.87 -1.19
N ARG A 82 3.20 9.46 -2.23
CA ARG A 82 3.74 8.10 -2.36
C ARG A 82 5.14 8.10 -2.94
N LEU A 83 6.00 7.26 -2.36
CA LEU A 83 7.31 6.93 -2.90
C LEU A 83 7.41 5.41 -3.00
N GLN A 84 7.77 4.92 -4.17
CA GLN A 84 7.93 3.49 -4.44
C GLN A 84 9.40 3.14 -4.61
N SER A 85 9.79 1.92 -4.27
CA SER A 85 11.10 1.38 -4.59
C SER A 85 11.33 1.44 -6.11
N SER A 86 12.41 2.14 -6.49
CA SER A 86 12.63 2.51 -7.88
C SER A 86 13.50 1.48 -8.60
N THR A 87 13.02 0.96 -9.73
CA THR A 87 13.80 0.11 -10.63
C THR A 87 14.98 0.84 -11.30
N ARG A 88 15.02 2.18 -11.24
CA ARG A 88 16.16 2.98 -11.73
C ARG A 88 17.32 3.01 -10.75
N TYR A 89 17.03 2.96 -9.43
CA TYR A 89 18.05 3.01 -8.39
C TYR A 89 18.43 1.65 -7.85
N ILE A 90 17.45 0.76 -7.67
CA ILE A 90 17.70 -0.58 -7.16
C ILE A 90 18.07 -1.49 -8.34
N ASN A 91 19.22 -2.15 -8.23
CA ASN A 91 19.67 -3.10 -9.26
C ASN A 91 19.08 -4.49 -9.00
N TYR A 92 17.82 -4.68 -9.40
CA TYR A 92 17.14 -5.98 -9.28
C TYR A 92 17.75 -7.04 -10.21
N ALA A 93 18.28 -6.65 -11.37
CA ALA A 93 18.92 -7.57 -12.29
C ALA A 93 20.19 -8.22 -11.69
N GLY A 94 21.08 -7.39 -11.11
CA GLY A 94 22.32 -7.89 -10.50
C GLY A 94 22.13 -8.58 -9.15
N ARG A 95 21.13 -8.15 -8.34
CA ARG A 95 20.87 -8.68 -6.99
C ARG A 95 19.85 -9.83 -6.99
N GLY A 96 19.10 -9.97 -8.07
CA GLY A 96 17.87 -10.75 -8.10
C GLY A 96 16.67 -10.01 -7.48
N PHE A 97 15.49 -10.53 -7.69
CA PHE A 97 14.25 -10.02 -7.12
C PHE A 97 13.52 -11.10 -6.33
N ASP A 98 12.91 -10.69 -5.22
CA ASP A 98 11.93 -11.51 -4.52
C ASP A 98 10.59 -11.46 -5.25
N TYR A 99 9.77 -12.50 -5.12
CA TYR A 99 8.49 -12.58 -5.81
C TYR A 99 7.41 -13.27 -4.98
N ILE A 100 6.17 -12.96 -5.29
CA ILE A 100 5.00 -13.59 -4.68
C ILE A 100 4.66 -14.89 -5.40
N ILE A 101 4.36 -15.93 -4.65
CA ILE A 101 3.79 -17.18 -5.19
C ILE A 101 2.28 -17.16 -4.91
N PRO A 102 1.43 -17.06 -5.96
CA PRO A 102 -0.01 -17.10 -5.80
C PRO A 102 -0.49 -18.43 -5.16
N PRO A 103 -1.53 -18.40 -4.28
CA PRO A 103 -2.03 -19.60 -3.59
C PRO A 103 -2.42 -20.73 -4.54
N SER A 104 -2.99 -20.41 -5.70
CA SER A 104 -3.36 -21.40 -6.73
C SER A 104 -2.14 -22.14 -7.30
N ILE A 105 -1.01 -21.46 -7.40
CA ILE A 105 0.26 -22.05 -7.83
C ILE A 105 0.88 -22.85 -6.69
N GLN A 106 0.88 -22.28 -5.48
CA GLN A 106 1.46 -22.93 -4.30
C GLN A 106 0.80 -24.27 -3.96
N ASN A 107 -0.49 -24.38 -4.20
CA ASN A 107 -1.27 -25.60 -3.94
C ASN A 107 -1.14 -26.69 -5.04
N ASN A 108 -0.36 -26.43 -6.10
CA ASN A 108 -0.10 -27.37 -7.18
C ASN A 108 1.40 -27.55 -7.36
N LYS A 109 1.93 -28.72 -6.99
CA LYS A 109 3.36 -28.98 -6.98
C LYS A 109 4.03 -28.77 -8.35
N GLU A 110 3.44 -29.27 -9.42
CA GLU A 110 4.00 -29.11 -10.77
C GLU A 110 3.98 -27.65 -11.25
N ALA A 111 2.90 -26.93 -10.95
CA ALA A 111 2.79 -25.51 -11.25
C ALA A 111 3.79 -24.69 -10.44
N LEU A 112 4.03 -25.04 -9.17
CA LEU A 112 5.00 -24.39 -8.32
C LEU A 112 6.42 -24.55 -8.87
N GLU A 113 6.82 -25.76 -9.23
CA GLU A 113 8.13 -26.04 -9.82
C GLU A 113 8.35 -25.24 -11.13
N LYS A 114 7.34 -25.22 -12.01
CA LYS A 114 7.40 -24.43 -13.25
C LYS A 114 7.47 -22.94 -13.00
N TYR A 115 6.70 -22.43 -12.03
CA TYR A 115 6.69 -21.00 -11.69
C TYR A 115 8.03 -20.56 -11.11
N GLN A 116 8.61 -21.36 -10.21
CA GLN A 116 9.94 -21.07 -9.65
C GLN A 116 11.04 -21.12 -10.71
N ALA A 117 10.99 -22.09 -11.62
CA ALA A 117 11.91 -22.15 -12.75
C ALA A 117 11.79 -20.93 -13.69
N LEU A 118 10.55 -20.45 -13.93
CA LEU A 118 10.32 -19.24 -14.72
C LEU A 118 10.94 -18.02 -14.04
N MET A 119 10.73 -17.84 -12.73
CA MET A 119 11.30 -16.70 -12.00
C MET A 119 12.83 -16.74 -11.95
N ALA A 120 13.41 -17.94 -11.79
CA ALA A 120 14.86 -18.12 -11.85
C ALA A 120 15.42 -17.77 -13.24
N HIS A 121 14.75 -18.22 -14.31
CA HIS A 121 15.14 -17.89 -15.69
C HIS A 121 15.09 -16.39 -15.98
N ILE A 122 14.02 -15.70 -15.54
CA ILE A 122 13.93 -14.23 -15.69
C ILE A 122 15.08 -13.55 -14.95
N ASN A 123 15.43 -13.98 -13.74
CA ASN A 123 16.58 -13.44 -12.99
C ASN A 123 17.89 -13.63 -13.75
N GLU A 124 18.10 -14.82 -14.35
CA GLU A 124 19.31 -15.15 -15.11
C GLU A 124 19.43 -14.28 -16.36
N GLU A 125 18.37 -14.21 -17.17
CA GLU A 125 18.35 -13.41 -18.40
C GLU A 125 18.50 -11.90 -18.13
N CYS A 126 17.83 -11.39 -17.10
CA CYS A 126 18.01 -9.98 -16.71
C CYS A 126 19.45 -9.68 -16.28
N ARG A 127 20.10 -10.62 -15.60
CA ARG A 127 21.51 -10.48 -15.24
C ARG A 127 22.40 -10.51 -16.47
N ALA A 128 22.22 -11.47 -17.37
CA ALA A 128 22.98 -11.60 -18.60
C ALA A 128 22.85 -10.33 -19.47
N LEU A 129 21.64 -9.79 -19.64
CA LEU A 129 21.44 -8.53 -20.37
C LEU A 129 22.28 -7.39 -19.79
N GLN A 130 22.40 -7.31 -18.47
CA GLN A 130 23.18 -6.26 -17.81
C GLN A 130 24.69 -6.54 -17.86
N GLU A 131 25.13 -7.76 -17.54
CA GLU A 131 26.54 -8.09 -17.35
C GLU A 131 27.25 -8.40 -18.69
N ASP A 132 26.61 -9.18 -19.58
CA ASP A 132 27.21 -9.65 -20.82
C ASP A 132 27.00 -8.67 -21.99
N TYR A 133 25.87 -7.98 -22.00
CA TYR A 133 25.52 -7.04 -23.08
C TYR A 133 25.60 -5.56 -22.70
N GLY A 134 25.89 -5.25 -21.43
CA GLY A 134 26.06 -3.88 -20.95
C GLY A 134 24.78 -3.03 -20.98
N ILE A 135 23.61 -3.66 -20.98
CA ILE A 135 22.32 -2.95 -21.00
C ILE A 135 22.12 -2.23 -19.65
N PRO A 136 21.72 -0.95 -19.63
CA PRO A 136 21.45 -0.23 -18.40
C PRO A 136 20.38 -0.92 -17.55
N LYS A 137 20.57 -0.95 -16.22
CA LYS A 137 19.63 -1.61 -15.28
C LYS A 137 18.18 -1.13 -15.39
N GLU A 138 17.98 0.13 -15.74
CA GLU A 138 16.65 0.72 -15.92
C GLU A 138 15.94 0.19 -17.16
N ASP A 139 16.68 -0.19 -18.20
CA ASP A 139 16.13 -0.81 -19.41
C ASP A 139 15.87 -2.29 -19.18
N VAL A 140 16.78 -2.99 -18.52
CA VAL A 140 16.61 -4.39 -18.12
C VAL A 140 15.41 -4.56 -17.20
N ALA A 141 15.09 -3.58 -16.37
CA ALA A 141 13.94 -3.58 -15.47
C ALA A 141 12.59 -3.75 -16.18
N ASN A 142 12.49 -3.50 -17.49
CA ASN A 142 11.30 -3.80 -18.27
C ASN A 142 11.00 -5.32 -18.36
N GLY A 143 12.00 -6.16 -18.16
CA GLY A 143 11.85 -7.63 -18.11
C GLY A 143 11.37 -8.17 -16.75
N LEU A 144 11.29 -7.33 -15.70
CA LEU A 144 10.89 -7.76 -14.36
C LEU A 144 9.38 -8.12 -14.31
N PRO A 145 9.02 -9.22 -13.63
CA PRO A 145 7.64 -9.68 -13.59
C PRO A 145 6.79 -8.84 -12.62
N LEU A 146 5.49 -8.71 -12.90
CA LEU A 146 4.54 -8.09 -11.98
C LEU A 146 4.42 -8.79 -10.62
N GLY A 147 4.85 -10.04 -10.54
CA GLY A 147 4.91 -10.81 -9.30
C GLY A 147 6.09 -10.45 -8.40
N MET A 148 7.07 -9.66 -8.87
CA MET A 148 8.17 -9.21 -8.03
C MET A 148 7.67 -8.38 -6.85
N THR A 149 8.35 -8.49 -5.70
CA THR A 149 8.00 -7.67 -4.53
C THR A 149 8.65 -6.29 -4.60
N ALA A 150 7.91 -5.31 -4.12
CA ALA A 150 8.40 -3.94 -4.01
C ALA A 150 7.96 -3.33 -2.66
N SER A 151 8.24 -2.06 -2.45
CA SER A 151 7.87 -1.34 -1.24
C SER A 151 7.41 0.07 -1.56
N ILE A 152 6.39 0.53 -0.83
CA ILE A 152 5.85 1.89 -0.94
C ILE A 152 5.89 2.56 0.44
N VAL A 153 6.32 3.81 0.49
CA VAL A 153 5.95 4.72 1.57
C VAL A 153 4.73 5.49 1.12
N ASP A 154 3.65 5.40 1.86
CA ASP A 154 2.36 6.00 1.50
C ASP A 154 1.84 6.87 2.65
N LYS A 155 1.43 8.10 2.30
CA LYS A 155 0.74 9.01 3.19
C LYS A 155 -0.59 9.40 2.55
N ARG A 156 -1.68 9.14 3.27
CA ARG A 156 -3.02 9.51 2.82
C ARG A 156 -3.93 9.90 3.96
N ASN A 157 -4.98 10.64 3.65
CA ASN A 157 -5.99 10.95 4.66
C ASN A 157 -6.90 9.74 4.92
N LEU A 158 -7.52 9.76 6.11
CA LEU A 158 -8.38 8.66 6.57
C LEU A 158 -9.62 8.46 5.68
N ARG A 159 -10.17 9.52 5.10
CA ARG A 159 -11.31 9.42 4.18
C ARG A 159 -10.94 8.60 2.94
N SER A 160 -9.86 8.97 2.26
CA SER A 160 -9.35 8.22 1.11
C SER A 160 -9.05 6.77 1.45
N LEU A 161 -8.50 6.52 2.64
CA LEU A 161 -8.21 5.18 3.11
C LEU A 161 -9.49 4.34 3.31
N THR A 162 -10.53 4.94 3.89
CA THR A 162 -11.83 4.29 4.09
C THR A 162 -12.50 3.98 2.76
N GLU A 163 -12.56 4.94 1.85
CA GLU A 163 -13.14 4.76 0.51
C GLU A 163 -12.41 3.65 -0.28
N MET A 164 -11.09 3.62 -0.22
CA MET A 164 -10.29 2.57 -0.84
C MET A 164 -10.56 1.19 -0.22
N SER A 165 -10.69 1.10 1.11
CA SER A 165 -10.93 -0.16 1.78
C SER A 165 -12.25 -0.79 1.35
N HIS A 166 -13.32 -0.01 1.17
CA HIS A 166 -14.58 -0.50 0.63
C HIS A 166 -14.44 -1.18 -0.74
N GLN A 167 -13.57 -0.64 -1.60
CA GLN A 167 -13.33 -1.21 -2.93
C GLN A 167 -12.43 -2.44 -2.89
N ARG A 168 -11.49 -2.51 -1.94
CA ARG A 168 -10.47 -3.57 -1.85
C ARG A 168 -10.81 -4.70 -0.88
N MET A 169 -11.91 -4.60 -0.14
CA MET A 169 -12.43 -5.67 0.72
C MET A 169 -13.59 -6.45 0.09
N CYS A 170 -13.96 -6.15 -1.15
CA CYS A 170 -15.03 -6.88 -1.83
C CYS A 170 -14.53 -8.24 -2.38
N ASN A 171 -15.47 -9.18 -2.61
CA ASN A 171 -15.17 -10.52 -3.13
C ASN A 171 -14.55 -10.54 -4.54
N ARG A 172 -14.52 -9.41 -5.24
CA ARG A 172 -13.89 -9.25 -6.57
C ARG A 172 -12.47 -8.71 -6.48
N ALA A 173 -12.02 -8.27 -5.30
CA ALA A 173 -10.67 -7.80 -5.13
C ALA A 173 -9.67 -8.95 -5.29
N TYR A 174 -8.49 -8.64 -5.82
CA TYR A 174 -7.41 -9.62 -5.94
C TYR A 174 -7.02 -10.11 -4.53
N TRP A 175 -6.80 -11.41 -4.37
CA TRP A 175 -6.58 -12.07 -3.08
C TRP A 175 -5.46 -11.39 -2.24
N GLU A 176 -4.40 -10.95 -2.88
CA GLU A 176 -3.28 -10.28 -2.21
C GLU A 176 -3.71 -8.90 -1.66
N SER A 177 -4.58 -8.17 -2.38
CA SER A 177 -5.16 -6.92 -1.90
C SER A 177 -6.09 -7.15 -0.70
N VAL A 178 -6.83 -8.26 -0.68
CA VAL A 178 -7.70 -8.64 0.44
C VAL A 178 -6.87 -8.97 1.68
N SER A 179 -5.79 -9.73 1.55
CA SER A 179 -4.90 -10.04 2.67
C SER A 179 -4.28 -8.79 3.28
N TYR A 180 -3.95 -7.81 2.46
CA TYR A 180 -3.50 -6.48 2.84
C TYR A 180 -4.54 -5.71 3.67
N THR A 181 -5.80 -5.73 3.28
CA THR A 181 -6.87 -5.01 4.00
C THR A 181 -7.30 -5.72 5.29
N HIS A 182 -7.23 -7.04 5.37
CA HIS A 182 -7.52 -7.80 6.60
C HIS A 182 -6.50 -7.53 7.73
N LEU A 183 -5.24 -7.26 7.40
CA LEU A 183 -4.23 -6.88 8.41
C LEU A 183 -4.53 -5.54 9.11
N ARG A 184 -5.51 -4.77 8.62
CA ARG A 184 -5.95 -3.48 9.19
C ARG A 184 -7.22 -3.57 10.04
N ALA A 185 -7.94 -4.67 9.98
CA ALA A 185 -9.19 -4.87 10.74
C ALA A 185 -8.94 -5.35 12.19
N HIS A 186 -7.69 -5.53 12.56
CA HIS A 186 -7.22 -5.86 13.90
C HIS A 186 -6.21 -4.80 14.35
#